data_2b1bd05af1c16dae032a794a58485a0b
#
_entry.id   2b1bd05af1c16dae032a794a58485a0b
#
_cell.length_a   1.000
_cell.length_b   1.000
_cell.length_c   1.000
_cell.angle_alpha   90.00
_cell.angle_beta   90.00
_cell.angle_gamma   90.00
#
_symmetry.space_group_name_H-M   'P 1'
#
loop_
_entity.id
_entity.type
_entity.pdbx_description
1 polymer ?
#
loop_
_entity_poly.entity_id
_entity_poly.type
_entity_poly.pdbx_seq_one_letter_code
_entity_poly.pdbx_strand_id
1 'polypeptide(L)'
;MVSDASVRLFGDPTIPIGAQATGRTVLRARAVVAGAELEPLHDALVVIDDGFVSAVEPAGPEHAVDVDLGDATLVPGLIDAHVHLASDCGPRFGGVPDEAHLALQAVSNAQRFLRAGVTTVRDLGSPFTVGSDLRDAIDGGSVLGPRVLAANRVITVTGGHGHHMGFECDDVGGLRRAVRQLAKDGSDWVKVMASGGFVHARRSEGDAPFFPLFDLAEMRTIVDEAHRFGMRVAAHCQNRDAIAVAFEGGVDTIEHCTFAAKPQAVLDEALVRAIAEHGTFVVPTTNNYWLTVGVPWAPKDVALANLRRLYDLGVRLVAGTDMGIPTTTPDLYAEGLRVLAEIGMPLREVLAAATTLAAEAIGIAAVTGSITPGLSADLVALDGDPLSDVEAYNRPIAVVARGVLVPLGPGWQRVSSERAEQ
;
A
#
# COMPACT_ATOMS: atom_id res chain seq x y z
N MET A 1 -15.58 -5.81 -37.37
CA MET A 1 -16.04 -6.90 -36.50
C MET A 1 -14.95 -7.06 -35.47
N VAL A 2 -15.21 -6.57 -34.27
CA VAL A 2 -14.30 -6.77 -33.11
C VAL A 2 -14.16 -8.27 -32.93
N SER A 3 -12.92 -8.78 -32.87
CA SER A 3 -12.69 -10.22 -32.73
C SER A 3 -13.34 -10.72 -31.44
N ASP A 4 -13.88 -11.93 -31.45
CA ASP A 4 -14.59 -12.59 -30.34
C ASP A 4 -13.72 -12.65 -29.03
N ALA A 5 -12.38 -12.53 -29.16
CA ALA A 5 -11.42 -12.46 -28.06
C ALA A 5 -11.54 -11.17 -27.23
N SER A 6 -11.81 -10.01 -27.87
CA SER A 6 -11.98 -8.74 -27.14
C SER A 6 -13.28 -8.71 -26.33
N VAL A 7 -14.30 -9.44 -26.76
CA VAL A 7 -15.56 -9.59 -26.02
C VAL A 7 -15.36 -10.48 -24.78
N ARG A 8 -14.48 -11.48 -24.84
CA ARG A 8 -14.18 -12.36 -23.68
C ARG A 8 -13.42 -11.65 -22.57
N LEU A 9 -12.59 -10.64 -22.90
CA LEU A 9 -11.89 -9.83 -21.88
C LEU A 9 -12.80 -8.78 -21.22
N PHE A 10 -13.92 -8.40 -21.85
CA PHE A 10 -14.71 -7.22 -21.46
C PHE A 10 -16.11 -7.50 -20.92
N GLY A 11 -16.49 -8.73 -20.65
CA GLY A 11 -17.81 -8.86 -20.09
C GLY A 11 -18.54 -10.14 -20.36
N ASP A 12 -17.94 -11.25 -20.11
CA ASP A 12 -18.73 -12.38 -19.74
C ASP A 12 -19.30 -12.10 -18.33
N PRO A 13 -20.60 -11.76 -18.20
CA PRO A 13 -21.21 -11.52 -16.91
C PRO A 13 -21.22 -12.77 -16.00
N THR A 14 -20.72 -13.90 -16.51
CA THR A 14 -20.59 -15.15 -15.77
C THR A 14 -19.22 -15.32 -15.12
N ILE A 15 -18.21 -14.45 -15.43
CA ILE A 15 -16.94 -14.45 -14.67
C ILE A 15 -17.20 -13.77 -13.33
N PRO A 16 -17.04 -14.44 -12.19
CA PRO A 16 -17.19 -13.82 -10.87
C PRO A 16 -16.25 -12.61 -10.76
N ILE A 17 -16.77 -11.45 -10.40
CA ILE A 17 -16.00 -10.25 -10.12
C ILE A 17 -15.02 -10.61 -8.99
N GLY A 18 -13.71 -10.57 -9.27
CA GLY A 18 -12.67 -10.92 -8.29
C GLY A 18 -12.16 -12.36 -8.34
N ALA A 19 -12.72 -13.25 -9.17
CA ALA A 19 -12.13 -14.56 -9.43
C ALA A 19 -10.76 -14.41 -10.11
N GLN A 20 -9.84 -15.32 -9.81
CA GLN A 20 -8.60 -15.46 -10.58
C GLN A 20 -8.93 -15.77 -12.03
N ALA A 21 -8.25 -15.10 -12.98
CA ALA A 21 -8.43 -15.38 -14.40
C ALA A 21 -8.15 -16.86 -14.71
N THR A 22 -8.91 -17.42 -15.62
CA THR A 22 -8.66 -18.76 -16.17
C THR A 22 -8.30 -18.64 -17.64
N GLY A 23 -7.39 -19.49 -18.11
CA GLY A 23 -6.91 -19.51 -19.49
C GLY A 23 -5.70 -18.61 -19.72
N ARG A 24 -5.30 -18.54 -21.00
CA ARG A 24 -4.10 -17.82 -21.44
C ARG A 24 -4.47 -16.45 -21.98
N THR A 25 -3.68 -15.42 -21.61
CA THR A 25 -3.75 -14.05 -22.16
C THR A 25 -2.33 -13.55 -22.44
N VAL A 26 -2.12 -12.98 -23.62
CA VAL A 26 -0.83 -12.40 -24.04
C VAL A 26 -0.99 -10.89 -24.17
N LEU A 27 -0.27 -10.15 -23.35
CA LEU A 27 -0.20 -8.69 -23.37
C LEU A 27 1.08 -8.25 -24.09
N ARG A 28 1.00 -7.25 -24.98
CA ARG A 28 2.16 -6.58 -25.58
C ARG A 28 2.23 -5.13 -25.11
N ALA A 29 3.42 -4.64 -24.81
CA ALA A 29 3.67 -3.24 -24.49
C ALA A 29 5.00 -2.76 -25.11
N ARG A 30 5.13 -1.44 -25.34
CA ARG A 30 6.39 -0.81 -25.77
C ARG A 30 7.55 -1.14 -24.83
N ALA A 31 7.27 -1.22 -23.53
CA ALA A 31 8.24 -1.63 -22.53
C ALA A 31 7.54 -2.41 -21.41
N VAL A 32 8.22 -3.43 -20.89
CA VAL A 32 7.84 -4.19 -19.69
C VAL A 32 8.97 -4.06 -18.67
N VAL A 33 8.70 -3.48 -17.52
CA VAL A 33 9.66 -3.39 -16.42
C VAL A 33 9.52 -4.62 -15.54
N ALA A 34 10.44 -5.57 -15.68
CA ALA A 34 10.30 -6.93 -15.17
C ALA A 34 11.42 -7.33 -14.20
N GLY A 35 11.19 -8.45 -13.51
CA GLY A 35 12.14 -9.04 -12.58
C GLY A 35 12.26 -8.27 -11.26
N ALA A 36 13.07 -8.79 -10.35
CA ALA A 36 13.35 -8.17 -9.05
C ALA A 36 14.09 -6.82 -9.19
N GLU A 37 14.95 -6.71 -10.20
CA GLU A 37 15.78 -5.53 -10.46
C GLU A 37 15.03 -4.45 -11.26
N LEU A 38 13.78 -4.69 -11.65
CA LEU A 38 12.94 -3.76 -12.41
C LEU A 38 13.62 -3.26 -13.70
N GLU A 39 14.14 -4.21 -14.49
CA GLU A 39 14.80 -3.91 -15.76
C GLU A 39 13.79 -3.78 -16.90
N PRO A 40 13.90 -2.73 -17.74
CA PRO A 40 12.98 -2.57 -18.87
C PRO A 40 13.37 -3.49 -20.03
N LEU A 41 12.40 -4.28 -20.50
CA LEU A 41 12.47 -5.03 -21.76
C LEU A 41 11.60 -4.30 -22.79
N HIS A 42 12.22 -3.85 -23.88
CA HIS A 42 11.50 -3.08 -24.92
C HIS A 42 10.83 -4.01 -25.92
N ASP A 43 9.66 -3.57 -26.43
CA ASP A 43 8.78 -4.32 -27.34
C ASP A 43 8.61 -5.77 -26.85
N ALA A 44 7.89 -5.90 -25.75
CA ALA A 44 7.87 -7.14 -24.99
C ALA A 44 6.45 -7.64 -24.74
N LEU A 45 6.40 -8.95 -24.47
CA LEU A 45 5.19 -9.68 -24.14
C LEU A 45 5.22 -10.11 -22.66
N VAL A 46 4.07 -10.06 -22.04
CA VAL A 46 3.78 -10.76 -20.79
C VAL A 46 2.71 -11.81 -21.07
N VAL A 47 3.04 -13.06 -20.85
CA VAL A 47 2.13 -14.19 -20.98
C VAL A 47 1.57 -14.50 -19.60
N ILE A 48 0.26 -14.55 -19.51
CA ILE A 48 -0.50 -14.85 -18.29
C ILE A 48 -1.23 -16.15 -18.51
N ASP A 49 -1.00 -17.14 -17.66
CA ASP A 49 -1.74 -18.39 -17.63
C ASP A 49 -2.42 -18.55 -16.26
N ASP A 50 -3.74 -18.73 -16.26
CA ASP A 50 -4.54 -18.93 -15.04
C ASP A 50 -4.29 -17.90 -13.93
N GLY A 51 -4.08 -16.64 -14.33
CA GLY A 51 -3.87 -15.51 -13.42
C GLY A 51 -2.43 -15.33 -12.93
N PHE A 52 -1.47 -16.13 -13.40
CA PHE A 52 -0.05 -16.02 -13.08
C PHE A 52 0.76 -15.60 -14.31
N VAL A 53 1.82 -14.87 -14.09
CA VAL A 53 2.83 -14.60 -15.13
C VAL A 53 3.49 -15.95 -15.46
N SER A 54 3.42 -16.38 -16.73
CA SER A 54 4.10 -17.58 -17.18
C SER A 54 5.37 -17.29 -17.98
N ALA A 55 5.41 -16.16 -18.72
CA ALA A 55 6.61 -15.72 -19.42
C ALA A 55 6.66 -14.20 -19.55
N VAL A 56 7.88 -13.67 -19.68
CA VAL A 56 8.19 -12.31 -20.13
C VAL A 56 9.26 -12.43 -21.20
N GLU A 57 8.96 -11.98 -22.42
CA GLU A 57 9.84 -12.23 -23.58
C GLU A 57 9.74 -11.12 -24.61
N PRO A 58 10.77 -10.92 -25.47
CA PRO A 58 10.68 -9.98 -26.58
C PRO A 58 9.52 -10.33 -27.52
N ALA A 59 8.83 -9.33 -28.05
CA ALA A 59 7.79 -9.53 -29.04
C ALA A 59 8.40 -10.00 -30.38
N GLY A 60 7.76 -10.97 -31.02
CA GLY A 60 8.12 -11.47 -32.34
C GLY A 60 6.90 -11.61 -33.25
N PRO A 61 7.10 -11.66 -34.57
CA PRO A 61 6.00 -11.75 -35.54
C PRO A 61 5.17 -13.05 -35.44
N GLU A 62 5.72 -14.07 -34.78
CA GLU A 62 5.08 -15.37 -34.57
C GLU A 62 4.12 -15.40 -33.38
N HIS A 63 4.15 -14.37 -32.51
CA HIS A 63 3.33 -14.35 -31.32
C HIS A 63 1.93 -13.82 -31.59
N ALA A 64 0.93 -14.59 -31.20
CA ALA A 64 -0.44 -14.10 -31.13
C ALA A 64 -0.59 -13.21 -29.89
N VAL A 65 -1.06 -11.99 -30.08
CA VAL A 65 -1.27 -10.99 -29.01
C VAL A 65 -2.77 -10.82 -28.81
N ASP A 66 -3.22 -10.98 -27.57
CA ASP A 66 -4.64 -10.79 -27.21
C ASP A 66 -4.94 -9.30 -26.94
N VAL A 67 -4.01 -8.60 -26.28
CA VAL A 67 -4.14 -7.17 -25.96
C VAL A 67 -2.83 -6.45 -26.28
N ASP A 68 -2.86 -5.53 -27.24
CA ASP A 68 -1.76 -4.62 -27.52
C ASP A 68 -1.98 -3.29 -26.76
N LEU A 69 -1.07 -3.00 -25.82
CA LEU A 69 -1.10 -1.80 -24.99
C LEU A 69 -0.40 -0.60 -25.68
N GLY A 70 0.09 -0.79 -26.90
CA GLY A 70 0.74 0.27 -27.70
C GLY A 70 1.98 0.86 -27.01
N ASP A 71 2.02 2.18 -26.91
CA ASP A 71 3.17 2.92 -26.36
C ASP A 71 3.29 2.88 -24.82
N ALA A 72 2.47 2.07 -24.15
CA ALA A 72 2.49 1.95 -22.70
C ALA A 72 3.80 1.34 -22.16
N THR A 73 4.12 1.71 -20.91
CA THR A 73 5.06 0.97 -20.09
C THR A 73 4.28 0.11 -19.09
N LEU A 74 4.48 -1.21 -19.16
CA LEU A 74 3.87 -2.16 -18.24
C LEU A 74 4.82 -2.37 -17.05
N VAL A 75 4.33 -2.11 -15.83
CA VAL A 75 5.07 -2.27 -14.58
C VAL A 75 4.32 -3.22 -13.65
N PRO A 76 4.96 -3.74 -12.57
CA PRO A 76 4.22 -4.47 -11.55
C PRO A 76 3.09 -3.62 -10.98
N GLY A 77 2.00 -4.26 -10.59
CA GLY A 77 0.92 -3.59 -9.88
C GLY A 77 1.41 -2.90 -8.63
N LEU A 78 0.98 -1.65 -8.43
CA LEU A 78 1.45 -0.82 -7.33
C LEU A 78 0.90 -1.31 -5.99
N ILE A 79 1.66 -1.07 -4.92
CA ILE A 79 1.34 -1.47 -3.55
C ILE A 79 1.29 -0.23 -2.67
N ASP A 80 0.18 -0.03 -1.95
CA ASP A 80 0.10 0.94 -0.86
C ASP A 80 0.19 0.21 0.48
N ALA A 81 1.32 0.38 1.18
CA ALA A 81 1.62 -0.35 2.40
C ALA A 81 0.94 0.22 3.66
N HIS A 82 0.18 1.32 3.56
CA HIS A 82 -0.48 1.94 4.71
C HIS A 82 -1.74 2.70 4.29
N VAL A 83 -2.90 2.09 4.50
CA VAL A 83 -4.21 2.70 4.22
C VAL A 83 -5.21 2.44 5.35
N HIS A 84 -6.33 3.18 5.32
CA HIS A 84 -7.51 3.00 6.16
C HIS A 84 -8.75 2.91 5.27
N LEU A 85 -9.05 1.73 4.75
CA LEU A 85 -10.09 1.53 3.72
C LEU A 85 -11.49 1.93 4.17
N ALA A 86 -11.81 1.78 5.44
CA ALA A 86 -13.12 2.13 5.99
C ALA A 86 -13.35 3.64 6.14
N SER A 87 -12.33 4.49 5.91
CA SER A 87 -12.45 5.94 6.06
C SER A 87 -13.11 6.62 4.87
N ASP A 88 -13.91 7.65 5.12
CA ASP A 88 -14.47 8.54 4.11
C ASP A 88 -13.51 9.65 3.65
N CYS A 89 -12.30 9.71 4.23
CA CYS A 89 -11.31 10.79 4.04
C CYS A 89 -11.88 12.19 4.38
N GLY A 90 -12.93 12.22 5.17
CA GLY A 90 -13.60 13.45 5.57
C GLY A 90 -12.96 14.13 6.78
N PRO A 91 -13.41 15.35 7.12
CA PRO A 91 -12.85 16.13 8.22
C PRO A 91 -13.13 15.52 9.60
N ARG A 92 -14.00 14.54 9.68
CA ARG A 92 -14.36 13.82 10.92
C ARG A 92 -13.71 12.45 10.95
N PHE A 93 -12.40 12.40 10.77
CA PHE A 93 -11.65 11.16 10.96
C PHE A 93 -11.98 10.58 12.34
N GLY A 94 -12.65 9.41 12.37
CA GLY A 94 -13.03 8.73 13.61
C GLY A 94 -14.51 8.83 14.03
N GLY A 95 -15.38 9.45 13.23
CA GLY A 95 -16.81 9.23 13.38
C GLY A 95 -17.16 7.84 12.87
N VAL A 96 -17.56 6.91 13.78
CA VAL A 96 -17.86 5.53 13.39
C VAL A 96 -19.36 5.42 13.06
N PRO A 97 -19.74 5.41 11.75
CA PRO A 97 -21.05 4.94 11.33
C PRO A 97 -21.22 3.47 11.71
N ASP A 98 -22.35 2.90 11.38
CA ASP A 98 -22.53 1.45 11.53
C ASP A 98 -21.56 0.66 10.62
N GLU A 99 -21.34 -0.60 10.96
CA GLU A 99 -20.40 -1.51 10.28
C GLU A 99 -20.74 -1.68 8.80
N ALA A 100 -22.02 -1.72 8.44
CA ALA A 100 -22.44 -1.87 7.05
C ALA A 100 -22.03 -0.65 6.21
N HIS A 101 -22.15 0.57 6.74
CA HIS A 101 -21.68 1.78 6.07
C HIS A 101 -20.17 1.75 5.86
N LEU A 102 -19.41 1.35 6.88
CA LEU A 102 -17.95 1.24 6.79
C LEU A 102 -17.53 0.20 5.74
N ALA A 103 -18.20 -0.94 5.66
CA ALA A 103 -17.94 -1.96 4.66
C ALA A 103 -18.18 -1.44 3.23
N LEU A 104 -19.30 -0.73 3.01
CA LEU A 104 -19.59 -0.10 1.71
C LEU A 104 -18.55 0.97 1.33
N GLN A 105 -18.10 1.77 2.30
CA GLN A 105 -17.04 2.74 2.09
C GLN A 105 -15.72 2.07 1.72
N ALA A 106 -15.37 0.98 2.41
CA ALA A 106 -14.17 0.20 2.14
C ALA A 106 -14.18 -0.42 0.73
N VAL A 107 -15.32 -0.94 0.26
CA VAL A 107 -15.51 -1.40 -1.13
C VAL A 107 -15.27 -0.26 -2.12
N SER A 108 -15.86 0.92 -1.89
CA SER A 108 -15.68 2.08 -2.75
C SER A 108 -14.22 2.50 -2.88
N ASN A 109 -13.51 2.57 -1.74
CA ASN A 109 -12.09 2.93 -1.71
C ASN A 109 -11.21 1.88 -2.38
N ALA A 110 -11.47 0.59 -2.15
CA ALA A 110 -10.76 -0.52 -2.78
C ALA A 110 -10.84 -0.44 -4.31
N GLN A 111 -12.03 -0.17 -4.86
CA GLN A 111 -12.22 -0.02 -6.30
C GLN A 111 -11.52 1.22 -6.87
N ARG A 112 -11.42 2.31 -6.11
CA ARG A 112 -10.67 3.52 -6.50
C ARG A 112 -9.17 3.24 -6.54
N PHE A 113 -8.63 2.47 -5.59
CA PHE A 113 -7.23 2.02 -5.62
C PHE A 113 -6.90 1.25 -6.88
N LEU A 114 -7.75 0.29 -7.28
CA LEU A 114 -7.52 -0.42 -8.56
C LEU A 114 -7.44 0.54 -9.75
N ARG A 115 -8.35 1.55 -9.83
CA ARG A 115 -8.32 2.54 -10.91
C ARG A 115 -7.06 3.40 -10.90
N ALA A 116 -6.46 3.59 -9.73
CA ALA A 116 -5.17 4.28 -9.57
C ALA A 116 -3.95 3.38 -9.86
N GLY A 117 -4.15 2.13 -10.28
CA GLY A 117 -3.07 1.18 -10.56
C GLY A 117 -2.55 0.42 -9.32
N VAL A 118 -3.17 0.62 -8.15
CA VAL A 118 -2.78 -0.04 -6.91
C VAL A 118 -3.52 -1.38 -6.82
N THR A 119 -2.79 -2.47 -6.98
CA THR A 119 -3.34 -3.84 -6.98
C THR A 119 -3.23 -4.56 -5.63
N THR A 120 -2.49 -3.98 -4.70
CA THR A 120 -2.36 -4.48 -3.33
C THR A 120 -2.36 -3.32 -2.34
N VAL A 121 -3.06 -3.50 -1.22
CA VAL A 121 -3.09 -2.54 -0.11
C VAL A 121 -2.93 -3.26 1.23
N ARG A 122 -2.29 -2.60 2.20
CA ARG A 122 -2.27 -3.03 3.59
C ARG A 122 -3.12 -2.07 4.43
N ASP A 123 -4.30 -2.53 4.85
CA ASP A 123 -5.21 -1.79 5.73
C ASP A 123 -4.71 -1.89 7.18
N LEU A 124 -4.19 -0.80 7.70
CA LEU A 124 -3.59 -0.71 9.04
C LEU A 124 -4.53 -0.10 10.09
N GLY A 125 -5.82 -0.25 9.91
CA GLY A 125 -6.80 0.11 10.92
C GLY A 125 -8.19 0.34 10.35
N SER A 126 -9.09 -0.56 10.71
CA SER A 126 -10.51 -0.47 10.44
C SER A 126 -11.28 -0.89 11.69
N PRO A 127 -12.42 -0.27 12.01
CA PRO A 127 -13.29 -0.75 13.08
C PRO A 127 -13.80 -2.17 12.78
N PHE A 128 -14.11 -2.93 13.81
CA PHE A 128 -14.65 -4.30 13.70
C PHE A 128 -13.72 -5.25 12.92
N THR A 129 -14.26 -5.99 11.96
CA THR A 129 -13.58 -6.91 11.05
C THR A 129 -13.65 -6.44 9.59
N VAL A 130 -13.99 -5.17 9.35
CA VAL A 130 -14.23 -4.62 8.01
C VAL A 130 -13.09 -4.90 7.03
N GLY A 131 -11.83 -4.82 7.48
CA GLY A 131 -10.67 -5.09 6.64
C GLY A 131 -10.61 -6.55 6.18
N SER A 132 -10.74 -7.50 7.10
CA SER A 132 -10.74 -8.94 6.77
C SER A 132 -11.99 -9.37 6.01
N ASP A 133 -13.16 -8.82 6.34
CA ASP A 133 -14.41 -9.11 5.61
C ASP A 133 -14.34 -8.63 4.16
N LEU A 134 -13.76 -7.45 3.92
CA LEU A 134 -13.52 -6.96 2.57
C LEU A 134 -12.51 -7.85 1.82
N ARG A 135 -11.39 -8.22 2.45
CA ARG A 135 -10.41 -9.17 1.87
C ARG A 135 -11.11 -10.44 1.43
N ASP A 136 -11.87 -11.06 2.33
CA ASP A 136 -12.54 -12.34 2.09
C ASP A 136 -13.62 -12.21 0.98
N ALA A 137 -14.33 -11.08 0.91
CA ALA A 137 -15.27 -10.79 -0.17
C ALA A 137 -14.57 -10.61 -1.54
N ILE A 138 -13.39 -10.00 -1.56
CA ILE A 138 -12.58 -9.85 -2.78
C ILE A 138 -11.99 -11.21 -3.18
N ASP A 139 -11.43 -11.96 -2.25
CA ASP A 139 -10.82 -13.27 -2.50
C ASP A 139 -11.87 -14.31 -2.94
N GLY A 140 -13.09 -14.21 -2.39
CA GLY A 140 -14.24 -15.03 -2.78
C GLY A 140 -14.94 -14.57 -4.07
N GLY A 141 -14.47 -13.51 -4.73
CA GLY A 141 -15.04 -13.02 -5.99
C GLY A 141 -16.37 -12.26 -5.87
N SER A 142 -16.79 -11.90 -4.68
CA SER A 142 -18.04 -11.15 -4.48
C SER A 142 -17.87 -9.65 -4.74
N VAL A 143 -16.65 -9.15 -4.63
CA VAL A 143 -16.30 -7.74 -4.79
C VAL A 143 -15.04 -7.62 -5.64
N LEU A 144 -15.01 -6.67 -6.59
CA LEU A 144 -13.80 -6.30 -7.30
C LEU A 144 -12.96 -5.37 -6.42
N GLY A 145 -11.71 -5.72 -6.16
CA GLY A 145 -10.78 -4.94 -5.34
C GLY A 145 -9.34 -5.39 -5.48
N PRO A 146 -8.39 -4.64 -4.93
CA PRO A 146 -6.99 -5.03 -4.82
C PRO A 146 -6.84 -6.21 -3.84
N ARG A 147 -5.69 -6.86 -3.81
CA ARG A 147 -5.30 -7.72 -2.70
C ARG A 147 -5.26 -6.90 -1.41
N VAL A 148 -5.92 -7.35 -0.36
CA VAL A 148 -5.95 -6.67 0.94
C VAL A 148 -5.20 -7.49 1.96
N LEU A 149 -4.30 -6.85 2.72
CA LEU A 149 -3.75 -7.36 3.97
C LEU A 149 -4.35 -6.54 5.10
N ALA A 150 -5.08 -7.17 6.02
CA ALA A 150 -5.89 -6.48 7.00
C ALA A 150 -5.30 -6.59 8.42
N ALA A 151 -5.15 -5.46 9.11
CA ALA A 151 -4.89 -5.41 10.54
C ALA A 151 -6.17 -5.38 11.38
N ASN A 152 -7.32 -5.02 10.79
CA ASN A 152 -8.55 -4.77 11.53
C ASN A 152 -8.37 -3.72 12.64
N ARG A 153 -8.78 -4.04 13.88
CA ARG A 153 -8.69 -3.11 15.00
C ARG A 153 -7.24 -2.88 15.44
N VAL A 154 -6.90 -1.64 15.73
CA VAL A 154 -5.57 -1.27 16.24
C VAL A 154 -5.45 -1.58 17.74
N ILE A 155 -4.21 -1.68 18.26
CA ILE A 155 -3.93 -1.76 19.69
C ILE A 155 -3.45 -0.40 20.18
N THR A 156 -4.08 0.14 21.22
CA THR A 156 -3.74 1.42 21.83
C THR A 156 -3.99 1.38 23.35
N VAL A 157 -3.56 2.41 24.07
CA VAL A 157 -3.91 2.59 25.49
C VAL A 157 -5.28 3.22 25.64
N THR A 158 -5.89 3.17 26.84
CA THR A 158 -7.18 3.83 27.11
C THR A 158 -7.17 5.29 26.70
N GLY A 159 -8.08 5.66 25.78
CA GLY A 159 -8.18 7.00 25.19
C GLY A 159 -6.99 7.41 24.33
N GLY A 160 -6.13 6.49 23.93
CA GLY A 160 -4.98 6.72 23.07
C GLY A 160 -5.35 7.00 21.62
N HIS A 161 -4.33 7.16 20.76
CA HIS A 161 -4.55 7.40 19.34
C HIS A 161 -5.31 6.24 18.71
N GLY A 162 -6.33 6.53 17.90
CA GLY A 162 -7.15 5.53 17.23
C GLY A 162 -8.06 4.71 18.14
N HIS A 163 -8.26 5.11 19.41
CA HIS A 163 -9.04 4.38 20.43
C HIS A 163 -10.46 3.99 19.95
N HIS A 164 -11.09 4.82 19.12
CA HIS A 164 -12.45 4.61 18.61
C HIS A 164 -12.57 3.41 17.65
N MET A 165 -11.45 2.94 17.08
CA MET A 165 -11.41 1.80 16.16
C MET A 165 -10.51 0.68 16.68
N GLY A 166 -10.12 0.71 17.97
CA GLY A 166 -9.11 -0.16 18.52
C GLY A 166 -9.51 -0.95 19.75
N PHE A 167 -8.56 -1.79 20.19
CA PHE A 167 -8.55 -2.38 21.51
C PHE A 167 -7.79 -1.45 22.44
N GLU A 168 -8.45 -0.97 23.49
CA GLU A 168 -7.82 -0.20 24.56
C GLU A 168 -7.22 -1.18 25.58
N CYS A 169 -5.89 -1.15 25.77
CA CYS A 169 -5.14 -2.11 26.58
C CYS A 169 -4.11 -1.36 27.43
N ASP A 170 -4.19 -1.50 28.75
CA ASP A 170 -3.33 -0.83 29.71
C ASP A 170 -2.49 -1.82 30.55
N ASP A 171 -2.53 -3.11 30.23
CA ASP A 171 -1.73 -4.14 30.89
C ASP A 171 -1.32 -5.27 29.92
N VAL A 172 -0.26 -5.99 30.26
CA VAL A 172 0.29 -7.11 29.48
C VAL A 172 -0.76 -8.19 29.17
N GLY A 173 -1.70 -8.43 30.10
CA GLY A 173 -2.78 -9.41 29.90
C GLY A 173 -3.77 -8.95 28.84
N GLY A 174 -4.10 -7.64 28.83
CA GLY A 174 -4.93 -6.98 27.82
C GLY A 174 -4.29 -7.05 26.46
N LEU A 175 -2.99 -6.69 26.36
CA LEU A 175 -2.23 -6.74 25.10
C LEU A 175 -2.24 -8.14 24.48
N ARG A 176 -1.96 -9.19 25.24
CA ARG A 176 -2.03 -10.57 24.77
C ARG A 176 -3.44 -10.98 24.32
N ARG A 177 -4.47 -10.58 25.05
CA ARG A 177 -5.88 -10.86 24.64
C ARG A 177 -6.22 -10.17 23.35
N ALA A 178 -5.80 -8.91 23.16
CA ALA A 178 -6.03 -8.15 21.93
C ALA A 178 -5.38 -8.84 20.72
N VAL A 179 -4.09 -9.19 20.80
CA VAL A 179 -3.39 -9.92 19.70
C VAL A 179 -4.08 -11.24 19.37
N ARG A 180 -4.47 -12.03 20.39
CA ARG A 180 -5.21 -13.29 20.17
C ARG A 180 -6.58 -13.09 19.56
N GLN A 181 -7.26 -11.99 19.90
CA GLN A 181 -8.53 -11.65 19.30
C GLN A 181 -8.35 -11.26 17.84
N LEU A 182 -7.31 -10.47 17.50
CA LEU A 182 -6.98 -10.15 16.11
C LEU A 182 -6.69 -11.41 15.28
N ALA A 183 -5.93 -12.37 15.83
CA ALA A 183 -5.69 -13.65 15.17
C ALA A 183 -7.00 -14.43 14.94
N LYS A 184 -7.91 -14.43 15.95
CA LYS A 184 -9.23 -15.06 15.82
C LYS A 184 -10.12 -14.36 14.79
N ASP A 185 -10.02 -13.04 14.68
CA ASP A 185 -10.77 -12.20 13.74
C ASP A 185 -10.18 -12.27 12.31
N GLY A 186 -9.14 -13.08 12.08
CA GLY A 186 -8.54 -13.30 10.77
C GLY A 186 -7.64 -12.17 10.28
N SER A 187 -7.07 -11.36 11.19
CA SER A 187 -6.09 -10.33 10.82
C SER A 187 -4.82 -10.94 10.25
N ASP A 188 -4.25 -10.30 9.22
CA ASP A 188 -2.95 -10.66 8.64
C ASP A 188 -1.80 -9.96 9.38
N TRP A 189 -2.08 -8.79 9.94
CA TRP A 189 -1.14 -7.92 10.63
C TRP A 189 -1.69 -7.45 11.97
N VAL A 190 -0.79 -7.04 12.86
CA VAL A 190 -1.12 -6.27 14.07
C VAL A 190 -0.68 -4.83 13.86
N LYS A 191 -1.58 -3.87 14.05
CA LYS A 191 -1.26 -2.44 14.12
C LYS A 191 -1.25 -1.99 15.57
N VAL A 192 -0.14 -1.42 16.01
CA VAL A 192 -0.01 -0.81 17.34
C VAL A 192 0.24 0.70 17.24
N MET A 193 -0.43 1.48 18.08
CA MET A 193 -0.23 2.91 18.18
C MET A 193 0.85 3.19 19.25
N ALA A 194 2.13 3.10 18.84
CA ALA A 194 3.25 3.26 19.77
C ALA A 194 3.44 4.70 20.27
N SER A 195 2.91 5.69 19.52
CA SER A 195 2.86 7.09 19.96
C SER A 195 1.44 7.63 19.91
N GLY A 196 1.21 8.77 20.55
CA GLY A 196 0.03 9.58 20.30
C GLY A 196 -0.02 10.11 18.86
N GLY A 197 -1.16 10.63 18.47
CA GLY A 197 -1.47 11.20 17.17
C GLY A 197 -2.57 12.25 17.29
N PHE A 198 -3.39 12.44 16.24
CA PHE A 198 -4.42 13.47 16.22
C PHE A 198 -5.78 13.00 16.79
N VAL A 199 -6.01 11.70 16.88
CA VAL A 199 -7.31 11.13 17.25
C VAL A 199 -7.23 10.45 18.61
N HIS A 200 -7.46 11.20 19.68
CA HIS A 200 -7.46 10.69 21.06
C HIS A 200 -8.47 11.44 21.95
N ALA A 201 -8.87 10.78 23.02
CA ALA A 201 -10.08 11.13 23.76
C ALA A 201 -9.98 12.36 24.65
N ARG A 202 -8.98 13.09 24.87
CA ARG A 202 -8.97 14.28 25.79
C ARG A 202 -7.62 14.95 26.08
N ARG A 203 -6.68 14.95 25.18
CA ARG A 203 -5.50 15.81 25.36
C ARG A 203 -5.60 17.00 24.43
N SER A 204 -4.96 18.11 24.82
CA SER A 204 -4.80 19.24 23.89
C SER A 204 -4.15 18.69 22.60
N GLU A 205 -4.77 18.91 21.47
CA GLU A 205 -4.38 18.38 20.15
C GLU A 205 -2.88 18.59 19.82
N GLY A 206 -2.21 19.52 20.51
CA GLY A 206 -0.81 19.85 20.29
C GLY A 206 0.24 18.99 20.97
N ASP A 207 -0.10 18.08 21.90
CA ASP A 207 0.91 17.36 22.69
C ASP A 207 0.97 15.85 22.47
N ALA A 208 -0.07 15.27 21.86
CA ALA A 208 -0.17 13.81 21.76
C ALA A 208 0.90 13.13 20.89
N PRO A 209 1.35 13.67 19.74
CA PRO A 209 2.37 13.01 18.92
C PRO A 209 3.73 12.88 19.61
N PHE A 210 3.98 13.63 20.69
CA PHE A 210 5.28 13.73 21.35
C PHE A 210 5.50 12.72 22.48
N PHE A 211 4.52 11.85 22.78
CA PHE A 211 4.61 10.86 23.85
C PHE A 211 4.57 9.43 23.34
N PRO A 212 5.47 8.53 23.81
CA PRO A 212 5.29 7.11 23.63
C PRO A 212 4.08 6.63 24.45
N LEU A 213 3.33 5.66 23.94
CA LEU A 213 2.16 5.08 24.62
C LEU A 213 2.46 3.75 25.30
N PHE A 214 3.52 3.07 24.87
CA PHE A 214 3.94 1.78 25.42
C PHE A 214 5.42 1.81 25.81
N ASP A 215 5.77 1.02 26.82
CA ASP A 215 7.14 0.74 27.15
C ASP A 215 7.70 -0.44 26.31
N LEU A 216 9.00 -0.73 26.48
CA LEU A 216 9.67 -1.79 25.72
C LEU A 216 9.15 -3.20 26.06
N ALA A 217 8.77 -3.45 27.32
CA ALA A 217 8.26 -4.76 27.74
C ALA A 217 6.86 -5.02 27.17
N GLU A 218 6.04 -3.98 27.12
CA GLU A 218 4.72 -4.01 26.50
C GLU A 218 4.82 -4.21 24.98
N MET A 219 5.71 -3.48 24.30
CA MET A 219 5.94 -3.64 22.87
C MET A 219 6.43 -5.06 22.53
N ARG A 220 7.40 -5.59 23.26
CA ARG A 220 7.86 -6.98 23.10
C ARG A 220 6.74 -7.99 23.32
N THR A 221 5.85 -7.73 24.27
CA THR A 221 4.68 -8.60 24.49
C THR A 221 3.78 -8.66 23.27
N ILE A 222 3.52 -7.51 22.61
CA ILE A 222 2.72 -7.45 21.40
C ILE A 222 3.41 -8.22 20.27
N VAL A 223 4.71 -7.93 20.03
CA VAL A 223 5.50 -8.52 18.93
C VAL A 223 5.63 -10.04 19.11
N ASP A 224 6.06 -10.50 20.30
CA ASP A 224 6.23 -11.92 20.58
C ASP A 224 4.92 -12.72 20.40
N GLU A 225 3.81 -12.15 20.85
CA GLU A 225 2.51 -12.80 20.72
C GLU A 225 2.02 -12.80 19.27
N ALA A 226 2.21 -11.70 18.52
CA ALA A 226 1.84 -11.59 17.10
C ALA A 226 2.64 -12.59 16.25
N HIS A 227 3.97 -12.62 16.41
CA HIS A 227 4.86 -13.53 15.68
C HIS A 227 4.54 -15.00 15.98
N ARG A 228 4.11 -15.33 17.21
CA ARG A 228 3.67 -16.69 17.58
C ARG A 228 2.46 -17.16 16.76
N PHE A 229 1.58 -16.21 16.35
CA PHE A 229 0.44 -16.50 15.49
C PHE A 229 0.74 -16.28 14.00
N GLY A 230 2.00 -16.02 13.63
CA GLY A 230 2.41 -15.80 12.24
C GLY A 230 2.02 -14.42 11.69
N MET A 231 1.54 -13.51 12.54
CA MET A 231 1.22 -12.13 12.18
C MET A 231 2.44 -11.23 12.36
N ARG A 232 2.63 -10.27 11.44
CA ARG A 232 3.63 -9.20 11.56
C ARG A 232 3.07 -7.99 12.28
N VAL A 233 3.96 -7.10 12.78
CA VAL A 233 3.59 -5.92 13.55
C VAL A 233 4.01 -4.65 12.85
N ALA A 234 3.06 -3.72 12.65
CA ALA A 234 3.27 -2.37 12.17
C ALA A 234 3.04 -1.36 13.30
N ALA A 235 3.99 -0.47 13.57
CA ALA A 235 3.91 0.47 14.68
C ALA A 235 3.79 1.92 14.20
N HIS A 236 2.72 2.62 14.59
CA HIS A 236 2.59 4.06 14.42
C HIS A 236 3.57 4.78 15.38
N CYS A 237 4.56 5.46 14.83
CA CYS A 237 5.64 6.08 15.59
C CYS A 237 5.91 7.50 15.08
N GLN A 238 5.50 8.52 15.85
CA GLN A 238 5.73 9.91 15.47
C GLN A 238 6.96 10.52 16.14
N ASN A 239 7.27 10.15 17.39
CA ASN A 239 8.37 10.71 18.16
C ASN A 239 9.53 9.72 18.32
N ARG A 240 10.69 10.25 18.69
CA ARG A 240 11.95 9.51 18.86
C ARG A 240 11.83 8.31 19.81
N ASP A 241 11.16 8.48 20.94
CA ASP A 241 11.10 7.43 21.96
C ASP A 241 10.17 6.29 21.54
N ALA A 242 9.05 6.58 20.89
CA ALA A 242 8.18 5.57 20.31
C ALA A 242 8.88 4.81 19.16
N ILE A 243 9.66 5.50 18.32
CA ILE A 243 10.48 4.87 17.27
C ILE A 243 11.49 3.91 17.88
N ALA A 244 12.19 4.34 18.96
CA ALA A 244 13.16 3.49 19.65
C ALA A 244 12.50 2.27 20.30
N VAL A 245 11.38 2.45 20.99
CA VAL A 245 10.62 1.35 21.62
C VAL A 245 10.10 0.36 20.56
N ALA A 246 9.60 0.84 19.45
CA ALA A 246 9.13 -0.01 18.35
C ALA A 246 10.28 -0.81 17.74
N PHE A 247 11.39 -0.15 17.41
CA PHE A 247 12.59 -0.77 16.84
C PHE A 247 13.18 -1.83 17.78
N GLU A 248 13.45 -1.46 19.04
CA GLU A 248 14.01 -2.37 20.06
C GLU A 248 13.02 -3.48 20.47
N GLY A 249 11.73 -3.24 20.31
CA GLY A 249 10.64 -4.19 20.50
C GLY A 249 10.54 -5.23 19.40
N GLY A 250 11.18 -4.99 18.23
CA GLY A 250 11.26 -5.92 17.11
C GLY A 250 10.05 -5.88 16.17
N VAL A 251 9.43 -4.71 15.99
CA VAL A 251 8.35 -4.55 15.01
C VAL A 251 8.86 -4.76 13.58
N ASP A 252 8.01 -5.24 12.67
CA ASP A 252 8.39 -5.53 11.29
C ASP A 252 8.43 -4.27 10.42
N THR A 253 7.54 -3.29 10.69
CA THR A 253 7.57 -1.98 10.00
C THR A 253 7.31 -0.83 10.97
N ILE A 254 8.01 0.28 10.74
CA ILE A 254 7.83 1.55 11.46
C ILE A 254 7.08 2.49 10.54
N GLU A 255 5.88 2.91 10.97
CA GLU A 255 5.03 3.80 10.23
C GLU A 255 5.31 5.26 10.60
N HIS A 256 5.23 6.18 9.61
CA HIS A 256 5.51 7.62 9.72
C HIS A 256 6.98 7.96 9.98
N CYS A 257 7.53 7.60 11.13
CA CYS A 257 8.94 7.80 11.49
C CYS A 257 9.39 9.28 11.37
N THR A 258 8.55 10.23 11.81
CA THR A 258 8.73 11.66 11.56
C THR A 258 9.61 12.37 12.57
N PHE A 259 10.02 11.69 13.65
CA PHE A 259 10.81 12.26 14.76
C PHE A 259 10.19 13.55 15.33
N ALA A 260 8.86 13.53 15.51
CA ALA A 260 8.10 14.64 16.04
C ALA A 260 8.67 15.12 17.37
N ALA A 261 8.99 16.42 17.45
CA ALA A 261 9.53 17.08 18.63
C ALA A 261 9.14 18.56 18.67
N LYS A 262 9.25 19.20 19.83
CA LYS A 262 9.09 20.64 19.99
C LYS A 262 10.46 21.32 20.19
N PRO A 263 10.75 22.46 19.55
CA PRO A 263 9.87 23.26 18.68
C PRO A 263 9.67 22.69 17.27
N GLN A 264 10.47 21.74 16.82
CA GLN A 264 10.34 21.06 15.52
C GLN A 264 10.96 19.67 15.55
N ALA A 265 10.64 18.83 14.54
CA ALA A 265 11.19 17.50 14.37
C ALA A 265 12.73 17.52 14.28
N VAL A 266 13.39 16.61 15.02
CA VAL A 266 14.86 16.48 15.05
C VAL A 266 15.22 15.00 14.96
N LEU A 267 15.94 14.61 13.91
CA LEU A 267 16.41 13.23 13.72
C LEU A 267 17.44 12.82 14.80
N ASP A 268 17.27 11.61 15.32
CA ASP A 268 18.33 10.88 16.03
C ASP A 268 19.07 10.00 15.02
N GLU A 269 20.19 10.50 14.48
CA GLU A 269 20.94 9.77 13.45
C GLU A 269 21.51 8.44 13.94
N ALA A 270 21.80 8.29 15.22
CA ALA A 270 22.29 7.02 15.75
C ALA A 270 21.19 5.95 15.69
N LEU A 271 19.96 6.31 16.07
CA LEU A 271 18.80 5.44 15.95
C LEU A 271 18.48 5.12 14.48
N VAL A 272 18.54 6.13 13.60
CA VAL A 272 18.30 5.94 12.15
C VAL A 272 19.31 4.96 11.54
N ARG A 273 20.61 5.08 11.89
CA ARG A 273 21.63 4.12 11.44
C ARG A 273 21.37 2.71 11.94
N ALA A 274 20.98 2.56 13.20
CA ALA A 274 20.64 1.24 13.76
C ALA A 274 19.44 0.60 13.02
N ILE A 275 18.40 1.40 12.69
CA ILE A 275 17.24 0.95 11.89
C ILE A 275 17.70 0.50 10.49
N ALA A 276 18.56 1.28 9.82
CA ALA A 276 19.09 0.98 8.50
C ALA A 276 19.97 -0.29 8.50
N GLU A 277 20.89 -0.41 9.46
CA GLU A 277 21.79 -1.57 9.62
C GLU A 277 21.03 -2.86 9.92
N HIS A 278 19.95 -2.78 10.70
CA HIS A 278 19.08 -3.92 10.96
C HIS A 278 18.21 -4.29 9.75
N GLY A 279 17.97 -3.35 8.84
CA GLY A 279 17.12 -3.53 7.66
C GLY A 279 15.62 -3.42 7.94
N THR A 280 15.22 -2.80 9.06
CA THR A 280 13.81 -2.55 9.38
C THR A 280 13.20 -1.59 8.37
N PHE A 281 12.04 -1.93 7.85
CA PHE A 281 11.33 -1.10 6.87
C PHE A 281 10.67 0.11 7.54
N VAL A 282 10.70 1.24 6.84
CA VAL A 282 9.97 2.44 7.24
C VAL A 282 8.96 2.81 6.16
N VAL A 283 7.71 2.98 6.55
CA VAL A 283 6.63 3.48 5.70
C VAL A 283 6.35 4.92 6.12
N PRO A 284 6.94 5.93 5.44
CA PRO A 284 6.87 7.33 5.89
C PRO A 284 5.51 7.97 5.69
N THR A 285 4.57 7.27 5.04
CA THR A 285 3.21 7.75 4.75
C THR A 285 3.20 9.06 3.97
N THR A 286 3.98 9.05 2.90
CA THR A 286 4.07 10.21 1.99
C THR A 286 2.77 10.39 1.20
N ASN A 287 2.25 11.61 1.17
CA ASN A 287 0.99 11.98 0.54
C ASN A 287 0.98 13.44 0.08
N ASN A 288 -0.17 13.92 -0.38
CA ASN A 288 -0.35 15.28 -0.89
C ASN A 288 0.02 16.40 0.09
N TYR A 289 -0.01 16.18 1.41
CA TYR A 289 0.39 17.20 2.39
C TYR A 289 1.90 17.47 2.38
N TRP A 290 2.72 16.47 2.16
CA TRP A 290 4.18 16.61 2.17
C TRP A 290 4.69 17.63 1.17
N LEU A 291 4.05 17.75 0.01
CA LEU A 291 4.44 18.69 -1.03
C LEU A 291 3.82 20.08 -0.87
N THR A 292 2.86 20.24 0.03
CA THR A 292 2.15 21.50 0.23
C THR A 292 2.53 22.18 1.55
N VAL A 293 2.24 21.54 2.67
CA VAL A 293 2.40 22.14 4.01
C VAL A 293 3.45 21.42 4.87
N GLY A 294 3.87 20.20 4.50
CA GLY A 294 4.71 19.34 5.31
C GLY A 294 3.88 18.49 6.26
N VAL A 295 4.45 18.17 7.43
CA VAL A 295 3.74 17.46 8.51
C VAL A 295 3.47 18.43 9.66
N PRO A 296 2.50 18.19 10.53
CA PRO A 296 2.04 19.18 11.51
C PRO A 296 3.11 19.72 12.49
N TRP A 297 4.20 18.98 12.70
CA TRP A 297 5.33 19.36 13.58
C TRP A 297 6.59 19.68 12.80
N ALA A 298 6.54 19.72 11.48
CA ALA A 298 7.65 20.13 10.62
C ALA A 298 7.15 20.77 9.35
N PRO A 299 7.55 22.03 9.05
CA PRO A 299 7.30 22.63 7.75
C PRO A 299 7.82 21.77 6.60
N LYS A 300 7.28 21.94 5.39
CA LYS A 300 7.59 21.16 4.19
C LYS A 300 9.09 20.91 4.00
N ASP A 301 9.90 21.94 4.04
CA ASP A 301 11.34 21.87 3.83
C ASP A 301 12.06 21.02 4.89
N VAL A 302 11.66 21.15 6.15
CA VAL A 302 12.20 20.34 7.26
C VAL A 302 11.74 18.87 7.12
N ALA A 303 10.47 18.66 6.81
CA ALA A 303 9.92 17.30 6.63
C ALA A 303 10.63 16.56 5.48
N LEU A 304 10.78 17.22 4.31
CA LEU A 304 11.49 16.65 3.16
C LEU A 304 13.00 16.43 3.45
N ALA A 305 13.66 17.36 4.14
CA ALA A 305 15.06 17.20 4.53
C ALA A 305 15.26 16.02 5.48
N ASN A 306 14.36 15.82 6.46
CA ASN A 306 14.40 14.68 7.36
C ASN A 306 14.15 13.36 6.61
N LEU A 307 13.16 13.32 5.71
CA LEU A 307 12.89 12.13 4.89
C LEU A 307 14.08 11.82 3.97
N ARG A 308 14.67 12.84 3.32
CA ARG A 308 15.89 12.67 2.55
C ARG A 308 17.02 12.11 3.40
N ARG A 309 17.18 12.59 4.64
CA ARG A 309 18.23 12.11 5.54
C ARG A 309 18.03 10.65 5.94
N LEU A 310 16.78 10.19 6.15
CA LEU A 310 16.48 8.76 6.35
C LEU A 310 16.97 7.93 5.16
N TYR A 311 16.64 8.37 3.95
CA TYR A 311 17.08 7.71 2.71
C TYR A 311 18.62 7.69 2.58
N ASP A 312 19.30 8.83 2.78
CA ASP A 312 20.76 8.93 2.67
C ASP A 312 21.50 8.08 3.70
N LEU A 313 20.89 7.78 4.83
CA LEU A 313 21.42 6.89 5.87
C LEU A 313 21.12 5.42 5.59
N GLY A 314 20.47 5.09 4.49
CA GLY A 314 20.23 3.73 4.04
C GLY A 314 18.96 3.08 4.60
N VAL A 315 18.03 3.86 5.14
CA VAL A 315 16.72 3.32 5.58
C VAL A 315 15.92 2.84 4.38
N ARG A 316 15.36 1.65 4.48
CA ARG A 316 14.51 1.02 3.45
C ARG A 316 13.12 1.66 3.48
N LEU A 317 12.91 2.69 2.63
CA LEU A 317 11.66 3.44 2.54
C LEU A 317 10.66 2.74 1.62
N VAL A 318 9.44 2.53 2.10
CA VAL A 318 8.36 1.85 1.39
C VAL A 318 7.20 2.80 1.14
N ALA A 319 6.58 2.74 -0.03
CA ALA A 319 5.43 3.55 -0.37
C ALA A 319 4.19 3.19 0.46
N GLY A 320 3.57 4.20 1.02
CA GLY A 320 2.32 4.13 1.76
C GLY A 320 1.80 5.55 1.97
N THR A 321 0.49 5.75 1.90
CA THR A 321 -0.09 7.09 1.82
C THR A 321 -0.75 7.56 3.10
N ASP A 322 -1.11 6.65 4.01
CA ASP A 322 -2.04 6.91 5.10
C ASP A 322 -3.42 7.40 4.56
N MET A 323 -3.81 6.83 3.39
CA MET A 323 -5.13 7.08 2.82
C MET A 323 -6.20 6.82 3.90
N GLY A 324 -7.09 7.76 4.07
CA GLY A 324 -8.10 7.75 5.12
C GLY A 324 -8.03 8.95 6.03
N ILE A 325 -6.88 9.61 6.15
CA ILE A 325 -6.82 10.93 6.77
C ILE A 325 -7.54 11.98 5.89
N PRO A 326 -7.98 13.12 6.45
CA PRO A 326 -8.72 14.12 5.68
C PRO A 326 -8.07 14.47 4.36
N THR A 327 -8.83 14.46 3.28
CA THR A 327 -8.41 14.80 1.89
C THR A 327 -7.37 13.89 1.23
N THR A 328 -6.85 12.87 1.92
CA THR A 328 -5.95 11.87 1.30
C THR A 328 -6.78 10.69 0.82
N THR A 329 -7.07 10.69 -0.48
CA THR A 329 -7.96 9.71 -1.14
C THR A 329 -7.16 8.73 -2.00
N PRO A 330 -7.71 7.54 -2.36
CA PRO A 330 -7.02 6.56 -3.20
C PRO A 330 -6.47 7.11 -4.50
N ASP A 331 -7.16 8.06 -5.12
CA ASP A 331 -6.77 8.67 -6.40
C ASP A 331 -5.51 9.53 -6.30
N LEU A 332 -5.06 9.86 -5.08
CA LEU A 332 -3.86 10.66 -4.82
C LEU A 332 -2.62 9.80 -4.49
N TYR A 333 -2.68 8.49 -4.74
CA TYR A 333 -1.54 7.59 -4.45
C TYR A 333 -0.22 8.08 -5.10
N ALA A 334 -0.27 8.54 -6.35
CA ALA A 334 0.91 9.02 -7.07
C ALA A 334 1.58 10.24 -6.41
N GLU A 335 0.84 11.06 -5.64
CA GLU A 335 1.42 12.18 -4.90
C GLU A 335 2.44 11.71 -3.84
N GLY A 336 2.19 10.53 -3.24
CA GLY A 336 3.16 9.90 -2.33
C GLY A 336 4.46 9.52 -3.02
N LEU A 337 4.40 9.01 -4.25
CA LEU A 337 5.56 8.66 -5.06
C LEU A 337 6.34 9.91 -5.52
N ARG A 338 5.62 11.01 -5.82
CA ARG A 338 6.26 12.31 -6.12
C ARG A 338 7.08 12.83 -4.95
N VAL A 339 6.64 12.62 -3.71
CA VAL A 339 7.43 12.98 -2.52
C VAL A 339 8.76 12.21 -2.49
N LEU A 340 8.74 10.91 -2.77
CA LEU A 340 9.95 10.09 -2.81
C LEU A 340 10.90 10.54 -3.93
N ALA A 341 10.37 10.91 -5.09
CA ALA A 341 11.18 11.50 -6.17
C ALA A 341 11.73 12.89 -5.80
N GLU A 342 10.94 13.75 -5.16
CA GLU A 342 11.32 15.11 -4.72
C GLU A 342 12.48 15.10 -3.73
N ILE A 343 12.58 14.11 -2.85
CA ILE A 343 13.74 13.95 -1.97
C ILE A 343 14.98 13.42 -2.71
N GLY A 344 14.91 13.19 -4.03
CA GLY A 344 16.01 12.75 -4.88
C GLY A 344 16.24 11.23 -4.87
N MET A 345 15.24 10.43 -4.53
CA MET A 345 15.28 8.99 -4.75
C MET A 345 15.23 8.71 -6.26
N PRO A 346 16.11 7.86 -6.82
CA PRO A 346 16.05 7.47 -8.22
C PRO A 346 14.71 6.85 -8.58
N LEU A 347 14.16 7.17 -9.77
CA LEU A 347 12.80 6.73 -10.13
C LEU A 347 12.63 5.21 -10.15
N ARG A 348 13.69 4.44 -10.43
CA ARG A 348 13.68 2.97 -10.28
C ARG A 348 13.48 2.55 -8.82
N GLU A 349 14.09 3.25 -7.88
CA GLU A 349 13.92 2.97 -6.45
C GLU A 349 12.55 3.43 -5.95
N VAL A 350 12.00 4.52 -6.51
CA VAL A 350 10.60 4.92 -6.26
C VAL A 350 9.64 3.82 -6.72
N LEU A 351 9.87 3.23 -7.91
CA LEU A 351 9.09 2.08 -8.38
C LEU A 351 9.28 0.87 -7.45
N ALA A 352 10.51 0.58 -7.04
CA ALA A 352 10.79 -0.51 -6.08
C ALA A 352 10.05 -0.29 -4.75
N ALA A 353 10.07 0.93 -4.21
CA ALA A 353 9.35 1.29 -2.99
C ALA A 353 7.84 1.07 -3.09
N ALA A 354 7.28 1.12 -4.29
CA ALA A 354 5.87 0.91 -4.60
C ALA A 354 5.55 -0.52 -5.10
N THR A 355 6.55 -1.41 -5.24
CA THR A 355 6.36 -2.74 -5.84
C THR A 355 7.20 -3.81 -5.13
N THR A 356 8.43 -4.10 -5.59
CA THR A 356 9.28 -5.19 -5.07
C THR A 356 9.63 -5.00 -3.59
N LEU A 357 10.08 -3.82 -3.20
CA LEU A 357 10.43 -3.50 -1.82
C LEU A 357 9.20 -3.48 -0.91
N ALA A 358 8.06 -2.94 -1.42
CA ALA A 358 6.81 -2.98 -0.68
C ALA A 358 6.31 -4.41 -0.45
N ALA A 359 6.37 -5.26 -1.47
CA ALA A 359 5.99 -6.68 -1.36
C ALA A 359 6.85 -7.42 -0.32
N GLU A 360 8.16 -7.15 -0.28
CA GLU A 360 9.06 -7.68 0.74
C GLU A 360 8.68 -7.20 2.14
N ALA A 361 8.49 -5.88 2.31
CA ALA A 361 8.13 -5.26 3.58
C ALA A 361 6.84 -5.82 4.17
N ILE A 362 5.82 -6.02 3.34
CA ILE A 362 4.53 -6.54 3.80
C ILE A 362 4.42 -8.08 3.73
N GLY A 363 5.48 -8.76 3.32
CA GLY A 363 5.61 -10.24 3.44
C GLY A 363 4.97 -11.03 2.32
N ILE A 364 4.78 -10.45 1.13
CA ILE A 364 4.12 -11.10 -0.01
C ILE A 364 4.99 -11.17 -1.27
N ALA A 365 6.31 -10.97 -1.17
CA ALA A 365 7.22 -11.02 -2.32
C ALA A 365 7.21 -12.37 -3.08
N ALA A 366 6.79 -13.46 -2.42
CA ALA A 366 6.58 -14.75 -3.07
C ALA A 366 5.24 -14.86 -3.85
N VAL A 367 4.40 -13.81 -3.78
CA VAL A 367 3.07 -13.79 -4.40
C VAL A 367 2.99 -12.76 -5.51
N THR A 368 3.50 -11.54 -5.27
CA THR A 368 3.38 -10.38 -6.18
C THR A 368 4.51 -9.36 -5.94
N GLY A 369 4.48 -8.23 -6.64
CA GLY A 369 5.43 -7.11 -6.51
C GLY A 369 6.46 -7.07 -7.63
N SER A 370 6.54 -8.07 -8.51
CA SER A 370 7.35 -8.02 -9.73
C SER A 370 6.67 -8.78 -10.87
N ILE A 371 7.03 -8.45 -12.12
CA ILE A 371 6.64 -9.20 -13.30
C ILE A 371 7.63 -10.32 -13.50
N THR A 372 7.38 -11.45 -12.84
CA THR A 372 8.29 -12.61 -12.82
C THR A 372 7.47 -13.90 -13.00
N PRO A 373 7.90 -14.85 -13.85
CA PRO A 373 7.22 -16.13 -13.99
C PRO A 373 6.96 -16.82 -12.64
N GLY A 374 5.72 -17.27 -12.44
CA GLY A 374 5.23 -17.91 -11.23
C GLY A 374 4.56 -16.97 -10.22
N LEU A 375 4.70 -15.65 -10.35
CA LEU A 375 4.00 -14.69 -9.52
C LEU A 375 2.61 -14.35 -10.09
N SER A 376 1.74 -13.86 -9.23
CA SER A 376 0.43 -13.31 -9.60
C SER A 376 0.57 -12.22 -10.65
N ALA A 377 -0.25 -12.28 -11.68
CA ALA A 377 -0.28 -11.25 -12.72
C ALA A 377 -1.03 -10.01 -12.19
N ASP A 378 -0.35 -9.27 -11.32
CA ASP A 378 -0.74 -7.95 -10.83
C ASP A 378 0.11 -6.91 -11.59
N LEU A 379 -0.52 -6.17 -12.52
CA LEU A 379 0.18 -5.33 -13.49
C LEU A 379 -0.54 -3.99 -13.65
N VAL A 380 0.22 -2.95 -13.99
CA VAL A 380 -0.35 -1.67 -14.43
C VAL A 380 0.38 -1.17 -15.68
N ALA A 381 -0.40 -0.82 -16.69
CA ALA A 381 0.10 -0.15 -17.89
C ALA A 381 -0.04 1.37 -17.70
N LEU A 382 1.05 2.09 -17.87
CA LEU A 382 1.12 3.53 -17.69
C LEU A 382 1.33 4.22 -19.05
N ASP A 383 0.65 5.34 -19.27
CA ASP A 383 0.92 6.23 -20.40
C ASP A 383 2.15 7.08 -20.08
N GLY A 384 3.32 6.60 -20.53
CA GLY A 384 4.63 7.16 -20.25
C GLY A 384 5.57 6.13 -19.61
N ASP A 385 6.78 6.60 -19.29
CA ASP A 385 7.84 5.79 -18.69
C ASP A 385 8.10 6.25 -17.24
N PRO A 386 7.68 5.47 -16.21
CA PRO A 386 7.85 5.85 -14.82
C PRO A 386 9.32 5.84 -14.36
N LEU A 387 10.25 5.28 -15.14
CA LEU A 387 11.68 5.32 -14.85
C LEU A 387 12.32 6.65 -15.28
N SER A 388 11.60 7.50 -16.04
CA SER A 388 12.05 8.83 -16.48
C SER A 388 11.09 9.96 -16.10
N ASP A 389 9.81 9.65 -15.84
CA ASP A 389 8.77 10.62 -15.51
C ASP A 389 7.88 10.09 -14.37
N VAL A 390 8.02 10.66 -13.17
CA VAL A 390 7.18 10.29 -12.02
C VAL A 390 5.69 10.56 -12.25
N GLU A 391 5.34 11.52 -13.13
CA GLU A 391 3.94 11.84 -13.46
C GLU A 391 3.27 10.70 -14.26
N ALA A 392 4.03 9.74 -14.79
CA ALA A 392 3.44 8.56 -15.44
C ALA A 392 2.51 7.79 -14.51
N TYR A 393 2.75 7.77 -13.20
CA TYR A 393 1.88 7.12 -12.22
C TYR A 393 0.47 7.72 -12.12
N ASN A 394 0.26 8.95 -12.59
CA ASN A 394 -1.05 9.59 -12.68
C ASN A 394 -1.83 9.18 -13.93
N ARG A 395 -1.24 8.36 -14.82
CA ARG A 395 -1.81 8.01 -16.13
C ARG A 395 -1.92 6.49 -16.34
N PRO A 396 -2.55 5.73 -15.42
CA PRO A 396 -2.82 4.32 -15.66
C PRO A 396 -3.83 4.17 -16.80
N ILE A 397 -3.52 3.35 -17.80
CA ILE A 397 -4.39 3.09 -18.95
C ILE A 397 -4.98 1.68 -18.95
N ALA A 398 -4.34 0.74 -18.23
CA ALA A 398 -4.88 -0.59 -17.97
C ALA A 398 -4.34 -1.11 -16.63
N VAL A 399 -5.15 -1.87 -15.95
CA VAL A 399 -4.79 -2.55 -14.69
C VAL A 399 -5.19 -4.01 -14.81
N VAL A 400 -4.28 -4.89 -14.44
CA VAL A 400 -4.54 -6.32 -14.31
C VAL A 400 -4.34 -6.69 -12.84
N ALA A 401 -5.35 -7.26 -12.23
CA ALA A 401 -5.30 -7.75 -10.86
C ALA A 401 -5.58 -9.25 -10.84
N ARG A 402 -4.63 -10.05 -10.37
CA ARG A 402 -4.70 -11.53 -10.37
C ARG A 402 -5.03 -12.11 -11.76
N GLY A 403 -4.46 -11.52 -12.82
CA GLY A 403 -4.70 -11.89 -14.20
C GLY A 403 -6.01 -11.36 -14.80
N VAL A 404 -6.86 -10.70 -14.03
CA VAL A 404 -8.12 -10.12 -14.50
C VAL A 404 -7.91 -8.66 -14.91
N LEU A 405 -8.27 -8.31 -16.15
CA LEU A 405 -8.24 -6.93 -16.60
C LEU A 405 -9.36 -6.12 -15.92
N VAL A 406 -8.98 -5.03 -15.24
CA VAL A 406 -9.89 -4.18 -14.47
C VAL A 406 -10.49 -3.09 -15.35
N PRO A 407 -11.83 -2.91 -15.41
CA PRO A 407 -12.45 -1.82 -16.13
C PRO A 407 -12.13 -0.46 -15.49
N LEU A 408 -11.44 0.43 -16.22
CA LEU A 408 -11.10 1.77 -15.72
C LEU A 408 -12.20 2.83 -15.97
N GLY A 409 -13.28 2.47 -16.70
CA GLY A 409 -14.45 3.33 -16.96
C GLY A 409 -14.67 3.65 -18.46
N PRO A 410 -15.68 4.47 -18.81
CA PRO A 410 -16.13 4.67 -20.21
C PRO A 410 -15.09 5.29 -21.16
N GLY A 411 -14.06 5.96 -20.66
CA GLY A 411 -12.98 6.54 -21.46
C GLY A 411 -11.99 5.53 -22.02
N TRP A 412 -11.88 4.35 -21.39
CA TRP A 412 -10.91 3.33 -21.74
C TRP A 412 -11.22 2.59 -23.04
N GLN A 413 -12.51 2.40 -23.40
CA GLN A 413 -12.90 1.77 -24.66
C GLN A 413 -12.51 2.58 -25.91
N ARG A 414 -12.25 3.89 -25.80
CA ARG A 414 -11.88 4.74 -26.93
C ARG A 414 -10.41 4.63 -27.33
N VAL A 415 -9.51 4.32 -26.39
CA VAL A 415 -8.06 4.27 -26.68
C VAL A 415 -7.70 3.03 -27.48
N SER A 416 -8.38 1.90 -27.26
CA SER A 416 -8.13 0.64 -27.98
C SER A 416 -8.75 0.63 -29.38
N SER A 417 -9.85 1.39 -29.64
CA SER A 417 -10.53 1.40 -30.95
C SER A 417 -9.99 2.44 -31.94
N GLU A 418 -9.43 3.56 -31.45
CA GLU A 418 -8.89 4.61 -32.31
C GLU A 418 -7.46 4.34 -32.81
N ARG A 419 -6.69 3.48 -32.11
CA ARG A 419 -5.34 3.10 -32.56
C ARG A 419 -5.32 1.87 -33.49
N ALA A 420 -6.41 1.13 -33.62
CA ALA A 420 -6.52 0.01 -34.55
C ALA A 420 -6.87 0.44 -36.00
N GLU A 421 -7.16 1.74 -36.22
CA GLU A 421 -7.47 2.29 -37.52
C GLU A 421 -6.39 3.24 -38.09
N GLN A 422 -5.24 3.39 -37.44
CA GLN A 422 -4.04 4.09 -37.95
C GLN A 422 -2.91 3.11 -38.20
#